data_2fe04fe1e666b3bcd59faec134511e1a
#
_entry.id   2fe04fe1e666b3bcd59faec134511e1a
#
_cell.length_a   1.000
_cell.length_b   1.000
_cell.length_c   1.000
_cell.angle_alpha   90.00
_cell.angle_beta   90.00
_cell.angle_gamma   90.00
#
_symmetry.space_group_name_H-M   'P 1'
#
loop_
_entity.id
_entity.type
_entity.pdbx_description
1 polymer ?
#
loop_
_entity_poly.entity_id
_entity_poly.type
_entity_poly.pdbx_seq_one_letter_code
_entity_poly.pdbx_strand_id
1 'polypeptide(L)'
;MVPVTTTLDGVMDYQDAVEALYAMMPTRMAPSLERITRLAELLDHPERTAPAVHLTGTNGKTTTARMVASLLAAFGVGAGIYTSPHLQDVRERIALAARPISPEEFAETWTYLEPFLAEVDRTADQPVTFYEALTILAFTWFAELPVDAQVVEVGMGGTWDATNLVDGEVAVVNRVALDHPELGDTPAKVAGEKAGIIKQGATVVSQAQDDDVLEVIARRAAEMDAHLLVAGPDFGVERRRQAIGGQLLDLRTPTGVVPDILVPLHGRHQADNAASALVAVESFLGAHEGAWGPGTDVPASGRRALDPDTVRAGFAAVTSPGRLEVVSRQPLVLLDGAHNPAGARALAAALLEEFVVDRRTLVVACLADKDIRGILEGLAPATGRLVVTTNRSPRAAPAERLRKEAEAVGLVAEVAPDVPAAVRQAIDDAGETEAVVVTGSLYTVGEARELLLDTGPA
;
A
#
# COMPACT_ATOMS: atom_id res chain seq x y z
N MET A 1 -22.45 -8.43 26.01
CA MET A 1 -21.82 -7.24 26.62
C MET A 1 -20.58 -7.77 27.36
N VAL A 2 -19.40 -7.67 26.71
CA VAL A 2 -18.11 -7.99 27.36
C VAL A 2 -17.79 -6.79 28.24
N PRO A 3 -17.36 -6.95 29.48
CA PRO A 3 -16.99 -5.82 30.33
C PRO A 3 -15.78 -5.13 29.75
N VAL A 4 -15.90 -3.84 29.41
CA VAL A 4 -14.79 -2.98 29.00
C VAL A 4 -13.87 -2.82 30.23
N THR A 5 -12.63 -3.27 30.10
CA THR A 5 -11.60 -3.08 31.14
C THR A 5 -11.00 -1.68 30.96
N THR A 6 -11.47 -0.72 31.76
CA THR A 6 -10.84 0.60 31.83
C THR A 6 -9.64 0.54 32.79
N THR A 7 -8.50 1.08 32.38
CA THR A 7 -7.33 1.25 33.26
C THR A 7 -7.66 2.26 34.38
N LEU A 8 -6.81 2.34 35.41
CA LEU A 8 -7.00 3.24 36.57
C LEU A 8 -7.15 4.73 36.18
N ASP A 9 -6.76 5.12 34.98
CA ASP A 9 -6.83 6.48 34.45
C ASP A 9 -8.01 6.72 33.46
N GLY A 10 -8.92 5.75 33.30
CA GLY A 10 -10.07 5.89 32.40
C GLY A 10 -9.78 5.62 30.90
N VAL A 11 -8.56 5.22 30.55
CA VAL A 11 -8.17 4.83 29.19
C VAL A 11 -8.58 3.38 28.93
N MET A 12 -9.14 3.10 27.74
CA MET A 12 -9.47 1.75 27.30
C MET A 12 -8.20 0.89 27.12
N ASP A 13 -8.29 -0.41 27.35
CA ASP A 13 -7.21 -1.33 26.99
C ASP A 13 -7.06 -1.44 25.48
N TYR A 14 -5.83 -1.66 24.98
CA TYR A 14 -5.56 -1.78 23.53
C TYR A 14 -6.38 -2.88 22.86
N GLN A 15 -6.53 -4.03 23.50
CA GLN A 15 -7.30 -5.15 22.92
C GLN A 15 -8.78 -4.80 22.82
N ASP A 16 -9.33 -4.15 23.86
CA ASP A 16 -10.73 -3.67 23.87
C ASP A 16 -10.94 -2.61 22.76
N ALA A 17 -9.98 -1.70 22.55
CA ALA A 17 -10.03 -0.69 21.49
C ALA A 17 -10.00 -1.33 20.08
N VAL A 18 -9.17 -2.34 19.89
CA VAL A 18 -9.10 -3.11 18.65
C VAL A 18 -10.37 -3.90 18.40
N GLU A 19 -10.93 -4.56 19.44
CA GLU A 19 -12.20 -5.28 19.32
C GLU A 19 -13.36 -4.33 18.97
N ALA A 20 -13.43 -3.16 19.61
CA ALA A 20 -14.41 -2.13 19.30
C ALA A 20 -14.29 -1.64 17.84
N LEU A 21 -13.08 -1.40 17.37
CA LEU A 21 -12.81 -1.04 15.97
C LEU A 21 -13.27 -2.15 15.00
N TYR A 22 -12.93 -3.42 15.26
CA TYR A 22 -13.34 -4.52 14.39
C TYR A 22 -14.85 -4.79 14.41
N ALA A 23 -15.55 -4.47 15.50
CA ALA A 23 -17.00 -4.52 15.56
C ALA A 23 -17.69 -3.55 14.58
N MET A 24 -16.97 -2.51 14.12
CA MET A 24 -17.45 -1.54 13.11
C MET A 24 -17.27 -2.01 11.66
N MET A 25 -16.83 -3.26 11.42
CA MET A 25 -16.73 -3.82 10.07
C MET A 25 -18.11 -3.83 9.39
N PRO A 26 -18.26 -3.15 8.23
CA PRO A 26 -19.56 -3.05 7.59
C PRO A 26 -19.95 -4.39 6.95
N THR A 27 -21.21 -4.76 7.10
CA THR A 27 -21.80 -5.91 6.37
C THR A 27 -22.07 -5.59 4.90
N ARG A 28 -22.19 -4.31 4.57
CA ARG A 28 -22.40 -3.79 3.21
C ARG A 28 -21.66 -2.48 3.03
N MET A 29 -21.01 -2.32 1.88
CA MET A 29 -20.41 -1.04 1.52
C MET A 29 -21.48 0.03 1.26
N ALA A 30 -21.30 1.19 1.88
CA ALA A 30 -22.10 2.39 1.68
C ALA A 30 -21.16 3.59 1.53
N PRO A 31 -20.59 3.81 0.31
CA PRO A 31 -19.66 4.90 0.08
C PRO A 31 -20.29 6.26 0.38
N SER A 32 -19.66 7.02 1.27
CA SER A 32 -20.10 8.37 1.65
C SER A 32 -18.95 9.08 2.36
N LEU A 33 -18.80 10.37 2.11
CA LEU A 33 -17.90 11.23 2.91
C LEU A 33 -18.61 11.91 4.08
N GLU A 34 -19.92 11.76 4.20
CA GLU A 34 -20.74 12.49 5.19
C GLU A 34 -20.28 12.21 6.63
N ARG A 35 -20.15 10.94 7.01
CA ARG A 35 -19.78 10.52 8.37
C ARG A 35 -18.37 10.98 8.74
N ILE A 36 -17.40 10.74 7.86
CA ILE A 36 -16.01 11.12 8.11
C ILE A 36 -15.84 12.65 8.11
N THR A 37 -16.57 13.38 7.26
CA THR A 37 -16.58 14.85 7.27
C THR A 37 -17.16 15.36 8.59
N ARG A 38 -18.25 14.77 9.08
CA ARG A 38 -18.85 15.15 10.36
C ARG A 38 -17.89 14.88 11.53
N LEU A 39 -17.17 13.76 11.52
CA LEU A 39 -16.12 13.48 12.51
C LEU A 39 -15.01 14.52 12.46
N ALA A 40 -14.52 14.87 11.27
CA ALA A 40 -13.48 15.87 11.08
C ALA A 40 -13.92 17.26 11.60
N GLU A 41 -15.16 17.68 11.30
CA GLU A 41 -15.75 18.93 11.82
C GLU A 41 -15.82 18.95 13.37
N LEU A 42 -16.21 17.83 13.99
CA LEU A 42 -16.30 17.74 15.45
C LEU A 42 -14.91 17.77 16.13
N LEU A 43 -13.88 17.39 15.42
CA LEU A 43 -12.47 17.28 15.86
C LEU A 43 -11.61 18.46 15.38
N ASP A 44 -12.22 19.55 14.86
CA ASP A 44 -11.52 20.74 14.36
C ASP A 44 -10.55 20.44 13.21
N HIS A 45 -10.93 19.53 12.29
CA HIS A 45 -10.22 19.21 11.06
C HIS A 45 -8.78 18.69 11.23
N PRO A 46 -8.57 17.57 11.96
CA PRO A 46 -7.24 17.03 12.22
C PRO A 46 -6.49 16.62 10.93
N GLU A 47 -7.22 16.34 9.84
CA GLU A 47 -6.66 16.02 8.53
C GLU A 47 -5.91 17.19 7.86
N ARG A 48 -6.07 18.42 8.37
CA ARG A 48 -5.49 19.66 7.80
C ARG A 48 -4.29 20.19 8.57
N THR A 49 -3.84 19.47 9.60
CA THR A 49 -2.75 19.95 10.48
C THR A 49 -1.38 19.96 9.81
N ALA A 50 -1.20 19.21 8.73
CA ALA A 50 0.02 19.18 7.92
C ALA A 50 -0.30 18.97 6.44
N PRO A 51 0.56 19.45 5.51
CA PRO A 51 0.41 19.21 4.08
C PRO A 51 0.50 17.73 3.73
N ALA A 52 -0.20 17.29 2.66
CA ALA A 52 -0.32 15.89 2.36
C ALA A 52 0.17 15.50 0.96
N VAL A 53 0.81 14.32 0.89
CA VAL A 53 0.98 13.53 -0.34
C VAL A 53 -0.09 12.43 -0.32
N HIS A 54 -1.04 12.50 -1.26
CA HIS A 54 -2.18 11.58 -1.34
C HIS A 54 -2.01 10.60 -2.49
N LEU A 55 -2.12 9.29 -2.22
CA LEU A 55 -1.77 8.25 -3.18
C LEU A 55 -2.96 7.35 -3.52
N THR A 56 -3.20 7.12 -4.82
CA THR A 56 -4.17 6.15 -5.32
C THR A 56 -3.56 5.27 -6.42
N GLY A 57 -4.32 4.29 -6.90
CA GLY A 57 -3.92 3.34 -7.93
C GLY A 57 -4.52 1.97 -7.67
N THR A 58 -4.37 1.03 -8.60
CA THR A 58 -4.80 -0.35 -8.38
C THR A 58 -3.74 -1.11 -7.58
N ASN A 59 -2.48 -1.05 -8.01
CA ASN A 59 -1.35 -1.70 -7.35
C ASN A 59 -0.26 -0.69 -6.99
N GLY A 60 0.65 -1.06 -6.07
CA GLY A 60 1.84 -0.29 -5.74
C GLY A 60 1.65 0.84 -4.72
N LYS A 61 0.43 1.20 -4.35
CA LYS A 61 0.12 2.32 -3.44
C LYS A 61 0.96 2.30 -2.16
N THR A 62 0.83 1.23 -1.37
CA THR A 62 1.53 1.07 -0.07
C THR A 62 3.04 1.18 -0.20
N THR A 63 3.62 0.53 -1.23
CA THR A 63 5.07 0.60 -1.45
C THR A 63 5.50 2.00 -1.85
N THR A 64 4.75 2.68 -2.74
CA THR A 64 5.03 4.07 -3.12
C THR A 64 4.91 5.00 -1.90
N ALA A 65 3.88 4.84 -1.07
CA ALA A 65 3.71 5.62 0.17
C ALA A 65 4.90 5.42 1.13
N ARG A 66 5.36 4.19 1.32
CA ARG A 66 6.55 3.88 2.14
C ARG A 66 7.83 4.48 1.55
N MET A 67 8.00 4.46 0.23
CA MET A 67 9.12 5.12 -0.44
C MET A 67 9.08 6.64 -0.25
N VAL A 68 7.90 7.27 -0.41
CA VAL A 68 7.72 8.71 -0.17
C VAL A 68 8.07 9.06 1.28
N ALA A 69 7.52 8.33 2.25
CA ALA A 69 7.79 8.59 3.67
C ALA A 69 9.28 8.41 4.03
N SER A 70 9.93 7.37 3.47
CA SER A 70 11.36 7.11 3.69
C SER A 70 12.25 8.21 3.09
N LEU A 71 11.91 8.69 1.90
CA LEU A 71 12.60 9.83 1.27
C LEU A 71 12.40 11.11 2.08
N LEU A 72 11.16 11.45 2.46
CA LEU A 72 10.88 12.62 3.29
C LEU A 72 11.69 12.58 4.60
N ALA A 73 11.71 11.44 5.28
CA ALA A 73 12.51 11.25 6.50
C ALA A 73 14.01 11.46 6.26
N ALA A 74 14.57 11.01 5.12
CA ALA A 74 15.96 11.24 4.75
C ALA A 74 16.26 12.73 4.56
N PHE A 75 15.29 13.52 4.08
CA PHE A 75 15.38 14.98 3.99
C PHE A 75 15.06 15.72 5.30
N GLY A 76 14.84 14.98 6.40
CA GLY A 76 14.56 15.56 7.72
C GLY A 76 13.11 15.97 7.93
N VAL A 77 12.19 15.54 7.08
CA VAL A 77 10.75 15.81 7.17
C VAL A 77 10.07 14.68 7.95
N GLY A 78 9.49 14.99 9.10
CA GLY A 78 8.73 14.04 9.92
C GLY A 78 7.36 13.76 9.30
N ALA A 79 7.21 12.60 8.62
CA ALA A 79 5.98 12.27 7.95
C ALA A 79 5.14 11.24 8.73
N GLY A 80 3.86 11.58 9.00
CA GLY A 80 2.83 10.61 9.35
C GLY A 80 2.44 9.80 8.11
N ILE A 81 2.39 8.48 8.23
CA ILE A 81 2.02 7.61 7.12
C ILE A 81 0.75 6.80 7.46
N TYR A 82 -0.25 6.87 6.57
CA TYR A 82 -1.46 6.05 6.63
C TYR A 82 -1.54 5.15 5.42
N THR A 83 -1.58 3.83 5.64
CA THR A 83 -1.57 2.80 4.58
C THR A 83 -2.64 1.73 4.82
N SER A 84 -3.01 0.99 3.76
CA SER A 84 -3.97 -0.12 3.86
C SER A 84 -3.76 -1.20 2.80
N PRO A 85 -4.11 -2.47 3.10
CA PRO A 85 -4.37 -3.01 4.43
C PRO A 85 -3.07 -3.32 5.20
N HIS A 86 -3.17 -3.79 6.45
CA HIS A 86 -2.06 -4.36 7.22
C HIS A 86 -1.82 -5.84 6.87
N LEU A 87 -0.67 -6.36 7.27
CA LEU A 87 -0.33 -7.79 7.16
C LEU A 87 -0.73 -8.57 8.42
N GLN A 88 -0.33 -8.12 9.59
CA GLN A 88 -0.46 -8.83 10.87
C GLN A 88 -1.17 -7.99 11.94
N ASP A 89 -0.83 -6.71 12.07
CA ASP A 89 -1.32 -5.82 13.12
C ASP A 89 -1.93 -4.54 12.53
N VAL A 90 -3.11 -4.14 13.02
CA VAL A 90 -3.81 -2.95 12.55
C VAL A 90 -2.98 -1.66 12.67
N ARG A 91 -2.07 -1.60 13.65
CA ARG A 91 -1.15 -0.48 13.87
C ARG A 91 -0.16 -0.26 12.72
N GLU A 92 0.11 -1.29 11.90
CA GLU A 92 0.94 -1.15 10.70
C GLU A 92 0.40 -0.11 9.72
N ARG A 93 -0.90 0.20 9.80
CA ARG A 93 -1.56 1.18 8.93
C ARG A 93 -1.24 2.62 9.29
N ILE A 94 -0.83 2.87 10.53
CA ILE A 94 -0.62 4.21 11.09
C ILE A 94 0.79 4.26 11.67
N ALA A 95 1.66 5.07 11.08
CA ALA A 95 3.04 5.15 11.54
C ALA A 95 3.58 6.58 11.44
N LEU A 96 4.58 6.88 12.25
CA LEU A 96 5.44 8.06 12.10
C LEU A 96 6.79 7.57 11.56
N ALA A 97 7.13 7.95 10.35
CA ALA A 97 8.24 7.39 9.58
C ALA A 97 8.14 5.84 9.50
N ALA A 98 9.05 5.11 10.15
CA ALA A 98 9.04 3.64 10.17
C ALA A 98 8.45 3.03 11.46
N ARG A 99 8.03 3.85 12.44
CA ARG A 99 7.50 3.41 13.73
C ARG A 99 5.97 3.37 13.69
N PRO A 100 5.32 2.19 13.74
CA PRO A 100 3.87 2.12 13.94
C PRO A 100 3.45 2.80 15.24
N ILE A 101 2.23 3.29 15.29
CA ILE A 101 1.58 3.75 16.52
C ILE A 101 1.70 2.67 17.61
N SER A 102 2.05 3.06 18.84
CA SER A 102 2.15 2.08 19.93
C SER A 102 0.76 1.61 20.39
N PRO A 103 0.66 0.46 21.11
CA PRO A 103 -0.60 0.03 21.69
C PRO A 103 -1.23 1.08 22.60
N GLU A 104 -0.40 1.77 23.39
CA GLU A 104 -0.80 2.80 24.32
C GLU A 104 -1.35 4.02 23.58
N GLU A 105 -0.58 4.57 22.60
CA GLU A 105 -1.00 5.69 21.76
C GLU A 105 -2.30 5.40 21.00
N PHE A 106 -2.46 4.15 20.50
CA PHE A 106 -3.68 3.72 19.82
C PHE A 106 -4.89 3.71 20.77
N ALA A 107 -4.74 3.14 21.96
CA ALA A 107 -5.79 3.04 22.97
C ALA A 107 -6.18 4.43 23.50
N GLU A 108 -5.22 5.31 23.75
CA GLU A 108 -5.46 6.70 24.18
C GLU A 108 -6.22 7.47 23.12
N THR A 109 -5.77 7.43 21.85
CA THR A 109 -6.43 8.12 20.74
C THR A 109 -7.84 7.55 20.50
N TRP A 110 -8.00 6.21 20.58
CA TRP A 110 -9.32 5.57 20.48
C TRP A 110 -10.28 6.03 21.57
N THR A 111 -9.83 6.03 22.82
CA THR A 111 -10.64 6.48 23.98
C THR A 111 -11.08 7.94 23.82
N TYR A 112 -10.18 8.80 23.30
CA TYR A 112 -10.52 10.18 22.97
C TYR A 112 -11.61 10.28 21.90
N LEU A 113 -11.54 9.41 20.87
CA LEU A 113 -12.46 9.43 19.73
C LEU A 113 -13.85 8.84 20.03
N GLU A 114 -13.96 7.90 20.98
CA GLU A 114 -15.18 7.14 21.25
C GLU A 114 -16.44 8.01 21.38
N PRO A 115 -16.46 9.13 22.14
CA PRO A 115 -17.65 9.99 22.26
C PRO A 115 -18.04 10.67 20.94
N PHE A 116 -17.08 10.99 20.06
CA PHE A 116 -17.34 11.59 18.75
C PHE A 116 -17.91 10.56 17.77
N LEU A 117 -17.38 9.34 17.77
CA LEU A 117 -17.91 8.22 16.99
C LEU A 117 -19.37 7.93 17.37
N ALA A 118 -19.65 7.85 18.67
CA ALA A 118 -21.01 7.64 19.19
C ALA A 118 -21.96 8.78 18.81
N GLU A 119 -21.51 10.04 18.80
CA GLU A 119 -22.34 11.19 18.40
C GLU A 119 -22.68 11.15 16.91
N VAL A 120 -21.72 10.76 16.04
CA VAL A 120 -22.00 10.61 14.61
C VAL A 120 -22.93 9.42 14.37
N ASP A 121 -22.72 8.28 15.02
CA ASP A 121 -23.61 7.11 14.91
C ASP A 121 -25.06 7.40 15.32
N ARG A 122 -25.24 8.30 16.30
CA ARG A 122 -26.58 8.71 16.76
C ARG A 122 -27.33 9.57 15.73
N THR A 123 -26.59 10.29 14.86
CA THR A 123 -27.16 11.33 13.97
C THR A 123 -27.12 10.95 12.49
N ALA A 124 -26.26 10.03 12.09
CA ALA A 124 -26.11 9.58 10.72
C ALA A 124 -27.11 8.46 10.34
N ASP A 125 -27.45 8.35 9.07
CA ASP A 125 -28.32 7.29 8.54
C ASP A 125 -27.70 5.88 8.61
N GLN A 126 -26.37 5.81 8.63
CA GLN A 126 -25.58 4.58 8.72
C GLN A 126 -24.49 4.78 9.77
N PRO A 127 -24.08 3.72 10.49
CA PRO A 127 -23.01 3.81 11.47
C PRO A 127 -21.66 4.10 10.81
N VAL A 128 -20.75 4.68 11.59
CA VAL A 128 -19.34 4.86 11.21
C VAL A 128 -18.72 3.49 10.94
N THR A 129 -17.96 3.39 9.87
CA THR A 129 -17.33 2.13 9.46
C THR A 129 -15.93 1.98 10.06
N PHE A 130 -15.44 0.74 10.14
CA PHE A 130 -14.06 0.40 10.50
C PHE A 130 -13.03 1.31 9.82
N TYR A 131 -13.19 1.53 8.51
CA TYR A 131 -12.21 2.30 7.74
C TYR A 131 -12.28 3.80 8.05
N GLU A 132 -13.47 4.35 8.22
CA GLU A 132 -13.65 5.75 8.63
C GLU A 132 -13.12 6.00 10.05
N ALA A 133 -13.43 5.11 11.01
CA ALA A 133 -12.93 5.21 12.37
C ALA A 133 -11.40 5.13 12.44
N LEU A 134 -10.80 4.23 11.67
CA LEU A 134 -9.35 4.10 11.62
C LEU A 134 -8.67 5.28 10.89
N THR A 135 -9.32 5.84 9.86
CA THR A 135 -8.83 7.02 9.13
C THR A 135 -8.83 8.24 10.05
N ILE A 136 -9.93 8.49 10.77
CA ILE A 136 -9.99 9.64 11.68
C ILE A 136 -9.03 9.47 12.88
N LEU A 137 -8.81 8.22 13.36
CA LEU A 137 -7.82 7.92 14.39
C LEU A 137 -6.40 8.30 13.90
N ALA A 138 -6.06 7.96 12.66
CA ALA A 138 -4.78 8.31 12.09
C ALA A 138 -4.58 9.84 12.04
N PHE A 139 -5.57 10.58 11.52
CA PHE A 139 -5.50 12.04 11.44
C PHE A 139 -5.43 12.69 12.82
N THR A 140 -6.21 12.20 13.79
CA THR A 140 -6.16 12.70 15.17
C THR A 140 -4.79 12.48 15.80
N TRP A 141 -4.23 11.28 15.64
CA TRP A 141 -2.89 10.99 16.16
C TRP A 141 -1.81 11.84 15.49
N PHE A 142 -1.90 12.07 14.16
CA PHE A 142 -0.97 12.95 13.46
C PHE A 142 -1.09 14.42 13.93
N ALA A 143 -2.30 14.88 14.25
CA ALA A 143 -2.52 16.23 14.74
C ALA A 143 -1.92 16.49 16.14
N GLU A 144 -1.83 15.44 16.98
CA GLU A 144 -1.20 15.52 18.30
C GLU A 144 0.33 15.46 18.27
N LEU A 145 0.91 15.02 17.15
CA LEU A 145 2.35 14.91 16.95
C LEU A 145 2.87 16.07 16.10
N PRO A 146 4.15 16.47 16.27
CA PRO A 146 4.78 17.45 15.41
C PRO A 146 5.14 16.83 14.04
N VAL A 147 4.12 16.38 13.28
CA VAL A 147 4.35 15.92 11.92
C VAL A 147 4.46 17.08 10.96
N ASP A 148 5.44 17.01 10.07
CA ASP A 148 5.70 18.02 9.05
C ASP A 148 4.92 17.75 7.76
N ALA A 149 4.54 16.48 7.52
CA ALA A 149 3.83 16.04 6.34
C ALA A 149 2.94 14.82 6.66
N GLN A 150 1.95 14.58 5.81
CA GLN A 150 1.15 13.36 5.82
C GLN A 150 1.32 12.62 4.49
N VAL A 151 1.57 11.32 4.53
CA VAL A 151 1.60 10.43 3.37
C VAL A 151 0.42 9.48 3.48
N VAL A 152 -0.61 9.72 2.67
CA VAL A 152 -1.93 9.11 2.86
C VAL A 152 -2.27 8.23 1.66
N GLU A 153 -2.41 6.93 1.91
CA GLU A 153 -2.85 5.95 0.91
C GLU A 153 -4.37 5.82 0.91
N VAL A 154 -4.99 5.95 -0.25
CA VAL A 154 -6.41 5.65 -0.48
C VAL A 154 -6.70 4.17 -0.25
N GLY A 155 -7.72 3.84 0.52
CA GLY A 155 -8.17 2.47 0.70
C GLY A 155 -8.76 1.89 -0.59
N MET A 156 -9.76 2.59 -1.15
CA MET A 156 -10.41 2.17 -2.40
C MET A 156 -10.99 3.35 -3.16
N GLY A 157 -10.76 3.38 -4.49
CA GLY A 157 -11.26 4.47 -5.33
C GLY A 157 -10.49 5.76 -5.15
N GLY A 158 -11.14 6.80 -4.68
CA GLY A 158 -10.59 8.13 -4.44
C GLY A 158 -11.67 9.13 -4.06
N THR A 159 -12.66 9.36 -4.94
CA THR A 159 -13.69 10.40 -4.77
C THR A 159 -14.42 10.32 -3.43
N TRP A 160 -14.82 9.14 -3.03
CA TRP A 160 -15.59 8.88 -1.81
C TRP A 160 -14.80 8.11 -0.73
N ASP A 161 -13.50 7.93 -0.91
CA ASP A 161 -12.64 7.32 0.10
C ASP A 161 -12.52 8.23 1.34
N ALA A 162 -12.55 7.64 2.53
CA ALA A 162 -12.46 8.40 3.78
C ALA A 162 -11.20 9.28 3.87
N THR A 163 -10.13 8.90 3.18
CA THR A 163 -8.90 9.71 3.12
C THR A 163 -9.03 10.96 2.25
N ASN A 164 -10.09 11.09 1.44
CA ASN A 164 -10.25 12.21 0.52
C ASN A 164 -10.62 13.54 1.20
N LEU A 165 -10.58 13.58 2.53
CA LEU A 165 -10.67 14.81 3.30
C LEU A 165 -9.37 15.64 3.25
N VAL A 166 -8.21 15.01 3.04
CA VAL A 166 -6.94 15.73 2.97
C VAL A 166 -6.89 16.65 1.74
N ASP A 167 -6.29 17.81 1.91
CA ASP A 167 -5.92 18.70 0.82
C ASP A 167 -4.57 18.25 0.26
N GLY A 168 -4.61 17.22 -0.61
CA GLY A 168 -3.42 16.62 -1.19
C GLY A 168 -2.70 17.58 -2.15
N GLU A 169 -1.61 18.21 -1.69
CA GLU A 169 -0.78 19.09 -2.53
C GLU A 169 -0.08 18.33 -3.65
N VAL A 170 0.25 17.07 -3.37
CA VAL A 170 0.75 16.12 -4.37
C VAL A 170 -0.18 14.91 -4.42
N ALA A 171 -0.76 14.66 -5.59
CA ALA A 171 -1.60 13.51 -5.87
C ALA A 171 -0.82 12.49 -6.70
N VAL A 172 -0.55 11.31 -6.16
CA VAL A 172 0.14 10.23 -6.86
C VAL A 172 -0.88 9.24 -7.40
N VAL A 173 -0.90 9.02 -8.71
CA VAL A 173 -1.77 8.05 -9.36
C VAL A 173 -0.90 6.92 -9.92
N ASN A 174 -0.77 5.83 -9.17
CA ASN A 174 -0.09 4.62 -9.64
C ASN A 174 -0.90 3.96 -10.76
N ARG A 175 -0.35 2.91 -11.40
CA ARG A 175 -1.04 2.24 -12.51
C ARG A 175 -2.47 1.85 -12.15
N VAL A 176 -3.42 2.23 -13.02
CA VAL A 176 -4.83 1.92 -12.89
C VAL A 176 -5.16 0.68 -13.74
N ALA A 177 -5.90 -0.26 -13.16
CA ALA A 177 -6.42 -1.44 -13.81
C ALA A 177 -7.76 -1.83 -13.15
N LEU A 178 -8.46 -2.80 -13.71
CA LEU A 178 -9.64 -3.39 -13.08
C LEU A 178 -9.24 -4.14 -11.80
N ASP A 179 -9.95 -3.88 -10.71
CA ASP A 179 -9.78 -4.59 -9.44
C ASP A 179 -11.13 -4.76 -8.71
N HIS A 180 -11.76 -3.66 -8.30
CA HIS A 180 -13.02 -3.65 -7.56
C HIS A 180 -14.18 -3.31 -8.50
N PRO A 181 -15.19 -4.20 -8.66
CA PRO A 181 -16.35 -3.97 -9.53
C PRO A 181 -17.14 -2.71 -9.17
N GLU A 182 -17.10 -2.29 -7.90
CA GLU A 182 -17.78 -1.11 -7.37
C GLU A 182 -17.23 0.19 -7.97
N LEU A 183 -15.97 0.19 -8.44
CA LEU A 183 -15.32 1.35 -9.05
C LEU A 183 -15.65 1.50 -10.55
N GLY A 184 -16.18 0.44 -11.16
CA GLY A 184 -16.54 0.43 -12.57
C GLY A 184 -16.08 -0.82 -13.31
N ASP A 185 -16.64 -0.99 -14.51
CA ASP A 185 -16.44 -2.15 -15.39
C ASP A 185 -15.36 -1.90 -16.48
N THR A 186 -14.77 -0.69 -16.51
CA THR A 186 -13.68 -0.31 -17.41
C THR A 186 -12.57 0.42 -16.65
N PRO A 187 -11.28 0.32 -17.10
CA PRO A 187 -10.19 1.07 -16.50
C PRO A 187 -10.42 2.58 -16.45
N ALA A 188 -11.06 3.15 -17.49
CA ALA A 188 -11.40 4.58 -17.55
C ALA A 188 -12.41 5.00 -16.45
N LYS A 189 -13.42 4.15 -16.15
CA LYS A 189 -14.34 4.42 -15.03
C LYS A 189 -13.62 4.34 -13.68
N VAL A 190 -12.78 3.32 -13.48
CA VAL A 190 -11.94 3.21 -12.30
C VAL A 190 -11.03 4.42 -12.15
N ALA A 191 -10.47 4.93 -13.25
CA ALA A 191 -9.67 6.15 -13.27
C ALA A 191 -10.48 7.39 -12.85
N GLY A 192 -11.74 7.48 -13.22
CA GLY A 192 -12.65 8.56 -12.80
C GLY A 192 -12.78 8.64 -11.28
N GLU A 193 -12.98 7.50 -10.62
CA GLU A 193 -13.05 7.43 -9.17
C GLU A 193 -11.69 7.78 -8.52
N LYS A 194 -10.59 7.24 -9.06
CA LYS A 194 -9.25 7.49 -8.52
C LYS A 194 -8.81 8.94 -8.69
N ALA A 195 -9.11 9.56 -9.81
CA ALA A 195 -8.80 10.97 -10.09
C ALA A 195 -9.50 11.95 -9.12
N GLY A 196 -10.49 11.50 -8.34
CA GLY A 196 -11.13 12.30 -7.29
C GLY A 196 -10.21 12.82 -6.19
N ILE A 197 -9.00 12.25 -6.04
CA ILE A 197 -8.00 12.77 -5.09
C ILE A 197 -7.26 14.01 -5.60
N ILE A 198 -7.40 14.37 -6.88
CA ILE A 198 -6.75 15.54 -7.47
C ILE A 198 -7.47 16.79 -6.99
N LYS A 199 -6.77 17.63 -6.23
CA LYS A 199 -7.25 18.88 -5.64
C LYS A 199 -6.83 20.08 -6.48
N GLN A 200 -7.47 21.23 -6.20
CA GLN A 200 -7.17 22.50 -6.87
C GLN A 200 -5.69 22.89 -6.72
N GLY A 201 -5.02 23.12 -7.84
CA GLY A 201 -3.63 23.57 -7.88
C GLY A 201 -2.59 22.52 -7.50
N ALA A 202 -2.99 21.26 -7.26
CA ALA A 202 -2.09 20.19 -6.87
C ALA A 202 -1.06 19.83 -7.96
N THR A 203 0.04 19.19 -7.56
CA THR A 203 0.89 18.46 -8.51
C THR A 203 0.43 17.00 -8.61
N VAL A 204 0.11 16.55 -9.81
CA VAL A 204 -0.31 15.17 -10.10
C VAL A 204 0.88 14.40 -10.65
N VAL A 205 1.26 13.31 -10.01
CA VAL A 205 2.32 12.39 -10.47
C VAL A 205 1.66 11.09 -10.92
N SER A 206 1.53 10.89 -12.24
CA SER A 206 0.90 9.70 -12.81
C SER A 206 1.93 8.72 -13.34
N GLN A 207 1.84 7.45 -12.93
CA GLN A 207 2.54 6.38 -13.65
C GLN A 207 2.07 6.31 -15.11
N ALA A 208 2.81 5.56 -15.95
CA ALA A 208 2.38 5.27 -17.30
C ALA A 208 1.02 4.54 -17.27
N GLN A 209 0.06 5.06 -18.00
CA GLN A 209 -1.32 4.56 -18.08
C GLN A 209 -1.64 4.14 -19.51
N ASP A 210 -2.74 3.42 -19.69
CA ASP A 210 -3.36 3.25 -21.00
C ASP A 210 -4.02 4.58 -21.41
N ASP A 211 -4.14 4.84 -22.70
CA ASP A 211 -4.54 6.17 -23.25
C ASP A 211 -5.88 6.65 -22.70
N ASP A 212 -6.88 5.77 -22.60
CA ASP A 212 -8.21 6.08 -22.09
C ASP A 212 -8.20 6.45 -20.59
N VAL A 213 -7.33 5.84 -19.83
CA VAL A 213 -7.09 6.15 -18.40
C VAL A 213 -6.38 7.49 -18.25
N LEU A 214 -5.33 7.72 -19.05
CA LEU A 214 -4.58 8.96 -19.02
C LEU A 214 -5.43 10.15 -19.39
N GLU A 215 -6.33 10.02 -20.39
CA GLU A 215 -7.27 11.07 -20.78
C GLU A 215 -8.17 11.50 -19.61
N VAL A 216 -8.67 10.54 -18.82
CA VAL A 216 -9.51 10.83 -17.64
C VAL A 216 -8.70 11.60 -16.58
N ILE A 217 -7.47 11.17 -16.30
CA ILE A 217 -6.59 11.84 -15.31
C ILE A 217 -6.24 13.26 -15.79
N ALA A 218 -5.87 13.42 -17.07
CA ALA A 218 -5.49 14.71 -17.63
C ALA A 218 -6.66 15.69 -17.65
N ARG A 219 -7.86 15.24 -17.98
CA ARG A 219 -9.08 16.06 -17.92
C ARG A 219 -9.34 16.54 -16.49
N ARG A 220 -9.26 15.63 -15.50
CA ARG A 220 -9.44 16.00 -14.10
C ARG A 220 -8.36 16.97 -13.59
N ALA A 221 -7.12 16.78 -13.99
CA ALA A 221 -6.04 17.71 -13.66
C ALA A 221 -6.31 19.11 -14.23
N ALA A 222 -6.76 19.20 -15.49
CA ALA A 222 -7.14 20.47 -16.12
C ALA A 222 -8.34 21.14 -15.42
N GLU A 223 -9.38 20.38 -15.02
CA GLU A 223 -10.53 20.89 -14.25
C GLU A 223 -10.12 21.50 -12.91
N MET A 224 -9.07 20.95 -12.30
CA MET A 224 -8.56 21.36 -10.99
C MET A 224 -7.37 22.33 -11.09
N ASP A 225 -7.04 22.84 -12.28
CA ASP A 225 -5.85 23.67 -12.51
C ASP A 225 -4.58 23.07 -11.90
N ALA A 226 -4.49 21.75 -11.94
CA ALA A 226 -3.41 20.96 -11.36
C ALA A 226 -2.31 20.69 -12.39
N HIS A 227 -1.06 20.63 -11.90
CA HIS A 227 0.10 20.38 -12.75
C HIS A 227 0.33 18.87 -12.92
N LEU A 228 0.12 18.32 -14.12
CA LEU A 228 0.25 16.89 -14.40
C LEU A 228 1.65 16.55 -14.89
N LEU A 229 2.31 15.60 -14.20
CA LEU A 229 3.56 14.94 -14.57
C LEU A 229 3.29 13.47 -14.90
N VAL A 230 3.71 13.00 -16.06
CA VAL A 230 3.42 11.64 -16.56
C VAL A 230 4.72 10.86 -16.73
N ALA A 231 4.74 9.63 -16.22
CA ALA A 231 5.86 8.72 -16.45
C ALA A 231 6.01 8.39 -17.94
N GLY A 232 7.25 8.46 -18.42
CA GLY A 232 7.64 8.39 -19.83
C GLY A 232 8.07 9.76 -20.33
N PRO A 233 7.18 10.70 -20.61
CA PRO A 233 7.59 12.04 -21.06
C PRO A 233 8.33 12.85 -19.99
N ASP A 234 7.79 12.94 -18.76
CA ASP A 234 8.30 13.90 -17.77
C ASP A 234 9.32 13.28 -16.81
N PHE A 235 9.16 12.00 -16.45
CA PHE A 235 10.03 11.28 -15.53
C PHE A 235 10.04 9.78 -15.82
N GLY A 236 10.93 9.01 -15.15
CA GLY A 236 10.92 7.55 -15.31
C GLY A 236 12.22 6.89 -14.93
N VAL A 237 12.31 5.62 -15.29
CA VAL A 237 13.50 4.76 -15.08
C VAL A 237 14.36 4.81 -16.33
N GLU A 238 15.53 5.46 -16.25
CA GLU A 238 16.51 5.53 -17.35
C GLU A 238 17.31 4.24 -17.46
N ARG A 239 17.70 3.66 -16.33
CA ARG A 239 18.45 2.41 -16.27
C ARG A 239 18.03 1.59 -15.05
N ARG A 240 17.88 0.29 -15.28
CA ARG A 240 17.62 -0.70 -14.24
C ARG A 240 18.62 -1.85 -14.36
N ARG A 241 19.24 -2.21 -13.24
CA ARG A 241 20.11 -3.37 -13.11
C ARG A 241 19.71 -4.16 -11.87
N GLN A 242 19.73 -5.47 -11.96
CA GLN A 242 19.55 -6.32 -10.78
C GLN A 242 20.75 -6.17 -9.85
N ALA A 243 20.48 -6.18 -8.55
CA ALA A 243 21.49 -6.12 -7.50
C ALA A 243 21.17 -7.16 -6.42
N ILE A 244 22.17 -7.53 -5.63
CA ILE A 244 21.94 -8.43 -4.48
C ILE A 244 21.02 -7.74 -3.49
N GLY A 245 19.86 -8.36 -3.24
CA GLY A 245 18.84 -7.85 -2.32
C GLY A 245 17.94 -6.76 -2.89
N GLY A 246 17.90 -6.58 -4.22
CA GLY A 246 17.05 -5.58 -4.87
C GLY A 246 17.52 -5.19 -6.27
N GLN A 247 17.47 -3.91 -6.57
CA GLN A 247 17.80 -3.36 -7.88
C GLN A 247 18.52 -2.01 -7.79
N LEU A 248 19.38 -1.73 -8.77
CA LEU A 248 20.08 -0.46 -8.90
C LEU A 248 19.47 0.32 -10.06
N LEU A 249 19.04 1.55 -9.79
CA LEU A 249 18.27 2.39 -10.70
C LEU A 249 18.97 3.71 -10.99
N ASP A 250 18.84 4.19 -12.23
CA ASP A 250 19.01 5.60 -12.55
C ASP A 250 17.60 6.16 -12.82
N LEU A 251 17.17 7.14 -12.03
CA LEU A 251 15.84 7.72 -12.11
C LEU A 251 15.90 9.14 -12.68
N ARG A 252 15.12 9.39 -13.73
CA ARG A 252 14.92 10.72 -14.31
C ARG A 252 13.74 11.41 -13.63
N THR A 253 13.95 12.65 -13.23
CA THR A 253 12.94 13.59 -12.73
C THR A 253 12.89 14.83 -13.62
N PRO A 254 11.91 15.74 -13.44
CA PRO A 254 11.89 17.03 -14.13
C PRO A 254 13.15 17.89 -13.92
N THR A 255 13.91 17.69 -12.84
CA THR A 255 15.11 18.45 -12.53
C THR A 255 16.41 17.79 -12.98
N GLY A 256 16.39 16.50 -13.39
CA GLY A 256 17.56 15.79 -13.86
C GLY A 256 17.52 14.29 -13.60
N VAL A 257 18.70 13.66 -13.66
CA VAL A 257 18.84 12.20 -13.43
C VAL A 257 19.61 11.98 -12.13
N VAL A 258 19.04 11.17 -11.24
CA VAL A 258 19.73 10.66 -10.05
C VAL A 258 20.21 9.25 -10.33
N PRO A 259 21.56 9.03 -10.47
CA PRO A 259 22.09 7.72 -10.80
C PRO A 259 22.35 6.85 -9.58
N ASP A 260 22.49 5.54 -9.83
CA ASP A 260 22.98 4.53 -8.89
C ASP A 260 22.20 4.47 -7.57
N ILE A 261 20.87 4.52 -7.66
CA ILE A 261 19.95 4.39 -6.52
C ILE A 261 19.72 2.91 -6.23
N LEU A 262 20.13 2.42 -5.05
CA LEU A 262 19.79 1.08 -4.59
C LEU A 262 18.37 1.10 -3.99
N VAL A 263 17.47 0.32 -4.60
CA VAL A 263 16.14 0.04 -4.07
C VAL A 263 16.11 -1.43 -3.61
N PRO A 264 15.97 -1.72 -2.29
CA PRO A 264 16.04 -3.07 -1.73
C PRO A 264 14.71 -3.83 -1.91
N LEU A 265 14.10 -3.70 -3.07
CA LEU A 265 12.86 -4.35 -3.46
C LEU A 265 13.00 -4.97 -4.85
N HIS A 266 12.34 -6.12 -5.04
CA HIS A 266 12.39 -6.89 -6.26
C HIS A 266 11.22 -6.55 -7.20
N GLY A 267 11.43 -6.73 -8.52
CA GLY A 267 10.42 -6.54 -9.55
C GLY A 267 10.47 -5.18 -10.24
N ARG A 268 10.29 -5.19 -11.56
CA ARG A 268 10.30 -3.98 -12.39
C ARG A 268 9.28 -2.94 -11.92
N HIS A 269 8.11 -3.37 -11.51
CA HIS A 269 7.06 -2.47 -11.00
C HIS A 269 7.51 -1.65 -9.78
N GLN A 270 8.49 -2.13 -9.00
CA GLN A 270 9.06 -1.36 -7.88
C GLN A 270 9.97 -0.22 -8.37
N ALA A 271 10.58 -0.37 -9.53
CA ALA A 271 11.34 0.73 -10.16
C ALA A 271 10.38 1.86 -10.61
N ASP A 272 9.22 1.50 -11.17
CA ASP A 272 8.18 2.48 -11.54
C ASP A 272 7.60 3.18 -10.29
N ASN A 273 7.38 2.44 -9.20
CA ASN A 273 6.98 3.00 -7.91
C ASN A 273 8.03 3.97 -7.36
N ALA A 274 9.33 3.62 -7.47
CA ALA A 274 10.44 4.45 -7.02
C ALA A 274 10.54 5.76 -7.81
N ALA A 275 10.36 5.70 -9.14
CA ALA A 275 10.34 6.91 -9.98
C ALA A 275 9.20 7.85 -9.57
N SER A 276 7.99 7.31 -9.33
CA SER A 276 6.84 8.10 -8.88
C SER A 276 7.07 8.70 -7.48
N ALA A 277 7.63 7.93 -6.55
CA ALA A 277 7.92 8.40 -5.20
C ALA A 277 8.95 9.54 -5.20
N LEU A 278 10.02 9.40 -6.01
CA LEU A 278 11.05 10.44 -6.11
C LEU A 278 10.47 11.76 -6.64
N VAL A 279 9.65 11.71 -7.69
CA VAL A 279 9.02 12.90 -8.28
C VAL A 279 7.96 13.51 -7.34
N ALA A 280 7.23 12.68 -6.59
CA ALA A 280 6.30 13.16 -5.59
C ALA A 280 7.02 13.94 -4.48
N VAL A 281 8.15 13.42 -3.99
CA VAL A 281 8.98 14.11 -2.97
C VAL A 281 9.63 15.37 -3.53
N GLU A 282 10.16 15.32 -4.77
CA GLU A 282 10.70 16.51 -5.44
C GLU A 282 9.64 17.61 -5.57
N SER A 283 8.40 17.25 -5.93
CA SER A 283 7.30 18.21 -6.05
C SER A 283 6.86 18.76 -4.70
N PHE A 284 6.77 17.89 -3.68
CA PHE A 284 6.37 18.29 -2.32
C PHE A 284 7.38 19.23 -1.69
N LEU A 285 8.67 18.89 -1.72
CA LEU A 285 9.74 19.75 -1.16
C LEU A 285 9.90 21.05 -1.95
N GLY A 286 9.67 21.02 -3.26
CA GLY A 286 9.70 22.23 -4.11
C GLY A 286 8.58 23.22 -3.80
N ALA A 287 7.40 22.73 -3.40
CA ALA A 287 6.28 23.59 -2.98
C ALA A 287 6.55 24.29 -1.63
N HIS A 288 7.45 23.73 -0.81
CA HIS A 288 7.79 24.21 0.53
C HIS A 288 9.23 24.72 0.62
N GLU A 289 9.75 25.35 -0.44
CA GLU A 289 11.11 25.92 -0.44
C GLU A 289 11.35 26.87 0.75
N GLY A 290 12.43 26.59 1.50
CA GLY A 290 12.84 27.36 2.68
C GLY A 290 12.28 26.84 4.01
N ALA A 291 11.33 25.92 4.02
CA ALA A 291 10.84 25.27 5.25
C ALA A 291 11.78 24.14 5.73
N TRP A 292 12.45 23.44 4.79
CA TRP A 292 13.21 22.22 5.05
C TRP A 292 14.68 22.37 4.58
N GLY A 293 15.56 22.85 5.45
CA GLY A 293 17.03 22.84 5.31
C GLY A 293 17.65 23.57 4.11
N PRO A 294 18.97 23.76 4.09
CA PRO A 294 19.68 24.35 2.95
C PRO A 294 19.80 23.32 1.84
N GLY A 295 19.31 23.62 0.68
CA GLY A 295 19.47 22.79 -0.49
C GLY A 295 20.37 23.42 -1.55
N THR A 296 20.69 22.64 -2.55
CA THR A 296 21.55 22.98 -3.69
C THR A 296 20.96 24.08 -4.59
N ASP A 297 21.78 24.69 -5.46
CA ASP A 297 21.40 25.80 -6.34
C ASP A 297 20.13 25.52 -7.17
N VAL A 298 19.23 26.52 -7.25
CA VAL A 298 18.00 26.46 -8.03
C VAL A 298 18.34 26.54 -9.52
N PRO A 299 17.99 25.55 -10.34
CA PRO A 299 18.15 25.63 -11.80
C PRO A 299 17.25 26.72 -12.40
N ALA A 300 17.55 27.14 -13.65
CA ALA A 300 16.74 28.12 -14.38
C ALA A 300 15.26 27.72 -14.58
N SER A 301 14.92 26.44 -14.32
CA SER A 301 13.55 25.91 -14.30
C SER A 301 12.71 26.31 -13.07
N GLY A 302 13.31 26.95 -12.06
CA GLY A 302 12.64 27.29 -10.81
C GLY A 302 12.36 26.11 -9.86
N ARG A 303 12.77 24.87 -10.23
CA ARG A 303 12.67 23.68 -9.39
C ARG A 303 14.06 23.26 -8.91
N ARG A 304 14.15 22.87 -7.66
CA ARG A 304 15.39 22.45 -7.02
C ARG A 304 15.62 20.96 -7.22
N ALA A 305 16.80 20.59 -7.71
CA ALA A 305 17.22 19.20 -7.73
C ALA A 305 17.47 18.72 -6.28
N LEU A 306 17.02 17.51 -5.98
CA LEU A 306 17.26 16.86 -4.70
C LEU A 306 18.72 16.41 -4.59
N ASP A 307 19.29 16.45 -3.37
CA ASP A 307 20.63 15.93 -3.12
C ASP A 307 20.70 14.42 -3.40
N PRO A 308 21.54 13.96 -4.35
CA PRO A 308 21.57 12.56 -4.76
C PRO A 308 21.95 11.57 -3.65
N ASP A 309 22.79 11.97 -2.70
CA ASP A 309 23.22 11.07 -1.61
C ASP A 309 22.09 10.90 -0.59
N THR A 310 21.33 11.94 -0.30
CA THR A 310 20.12 11.88 0.53
C THR A 310 19.06 11.02 -0.13
N VAL A 311 18.85 11.15 -1.45
CA VAL A 311 17.94 10.28 -2.22
C VAL A 311 18.34 8.81 -2.10
N ARG A 312 19.64 8.50 -2.28
CA ARG A 312 20.15 7.13 -2.15
C ARG A 312 19.93 6.58 -0.75
N ALA A 313 20.21 7.37 0.28
CA ALA A 313 19.99 6.99 1.67
C ALA A 313 18.50 6.69 1.95
N GLY A 314 17.60 7.55 1.47
CA GLY A 314 16.15 7.37 1.61
C GLY A 314 15.65 6.09 0.97
N PHE A 315 16.06 5.80 -0.27
CA PHE A 315 15.66 4.54 -0.93
C PHE A 315 16.28 3.30 -0.30
N ALA A 316 17.54 3.34 0.13
CA ALA A 316 18.21 2.21 0.77
C ALA A 316 17.54 1.77 2.11
N ALA A 317 16.83 2.68 2.77
CA ALA A 317 16.10 2.42 4.02
C ALA A 317 14.68 1.85 3.81
N VAL A 318 14.19 1.78 2.58
CA VAL A 318 12.81 1.35 2.29
C VAL A 318 12.60 -0.12 2.61
N THR A 319 11.51 -0.40 3.31
CA THR A 319 11.01 -1.76 3.52
C THR A 319 9.56 -1.86 3.06
N SER A 320 9.19 -3.00 2.47
CA SER A 320 7.81 -3.26 2.05
C SER A 320 7.46 -4.73 2.30
N PRO A 321 7.15 -5.11 3.56
CA PRO A 321 6.80 -6.48 3.92
C PRO A 321 5.68 -7.04 3.05
N GLY A 322 5.80 -8.32 2.68
CA GLY A 322 4.83 -8.98 1.81
C GLY A 322 4.79 -8.48 0.35
N ARG A 323 5.85 -7.82 -0.12
CA ARG A 323 6.03 -7.39 -1.51
C ARG A 323 7.31 -7.99 -2.07
N LEU A 324 7.23 -9.21 -2.58
CA LEU A 324 8.35 -10.06 -2.97
C LEU A 324 9.43 -10.12 -1.88
N GLU A 325 8.98 -10.25 -0.63
CA GLU A 325 9.80 -10.28 0.57
C GLU A 325 10.55 -11.62 0.64
N VAL A 326 11.88 -11.57 0.74
CA VAL A 326 12.71 -12.76 0.95
C VAL A 326 12.79 -13.02 2.45
N VAL A 327 12.14 -14.10 2.94
CA VAL A 327 12.11 -14.46 4.37
C VAL A 327 13.05 -15.61 4.71
N SER A 328 13.46 -16.40 3.73
CA SER A 328 14.51 -17.44 3.88
C SER A 328 15.31 -17.57 2.58
N ARG A 329 16.57 -17.96 2.69
CA ARG A 329 17.45 -18.17 1.53
C ARG A 329 17.77 -19.64 1.24
N GLN A 330 17.49 -20.55 2.17
CA GLN A 330 17.74 -22.00 2.04
C GLN A 330 16.67 -22.80 2.81
N PRO A 331 15.64 -23.32 2.09
CA PRO A 331 15.29 -23.00 0.71
C PRO A 331 14.90 -21.53 0.57
N LEU A 332 14.89 -21.02 -0.67
CA LEU A 332 14.43 -19.66 -0.94
C LEU A 332 12.92 -19.58 -0.67
N VAL A 333 12.50 -18.74 0.27
CA VAL A 333 11.08 -18.49 0.58
C VAL A 333 10.75 -17.03 0.34
N LEU A 334 9.74 -16.81 -0.49
CA LEU A 334 9.27 -15.49 -0.94
C LEU A 334 7.81 -15.29 -0.55
N LEU A 335 7.50 -14.09 -0.05
CA LEU A 335 6.14 -13.68 0.29
C LEU A 335 5.71 -12.51 -0.62
N ASP A 336 4.57 -12.63 -1.30
CA ASP A 336 4.03 -11.56 -2.14
C ASP A 336 2.50 -11.47 -2.08
N GLY A 337 1.99 -10.28 -1.85
CA GLY A 337 0.55 -10.00 -1.71
C GLY A 337 -0.21 -9.78 -3.02
N ALA A 338 0.26 -10.30 -4.16
CA ALA A 338 -0.49 -10.25 -5.43
C ALA A 338 -1.86 -10.91 -5.27
N HIS A 339 -2.94 -10.20 -5.60
CA HIS A 339 -4.33 -10.61 -5.37
C HIS A 339 -5.29 -10.21 -6.49
N ASN A 340 -4.74 -9.80 -7.63
CA ASN A 340 -5.47 -9.54 -8.87
C ASN A 340 -4.63 -9.99 -10.08
N PRO A 341 -5.22 -10.12 -11.27
CA PRO A 341 -4.52 -10.63 -12.46
C PRO A 341 -3.29 -9.81 -12.86
N ALA A 342 -3.33 -8.49 -12.68
CA ALA A 342 -2.21 -7.60 -13.00
C ALA A 342 -1.04 -7.80 -12.03
N GLY A 343 -1.32 -7.90 -10.71
CA GLY A 343 -0.34 -8.21 -9.69
C GLY A 343 0.28 -9.60 -9.89
N ALA A 344 -0.53 -10.61 -10.22
CA ALA A 344 -0.10 -11.97 -10.50
C ALA A 344 0.89 -12.03 -11.68
N ARG A 345 0.59 -11.32 -12.78
CA ARG A 345 1.52 -11.21 -13.92
C ARG A 345 2.82 -10.50 -13.56
N ALA A 346 2.74 -9.43 -12.77
CA ALA A 346 3.93 -8.71 -12.32
C ALA A 346 4.81 -9.57 -11.41
N LEU A 347 4.20 -10.34 -10.49
CA LEU A 347 4.90 -11.31 -9.65
C LEU A 347 5.57 -12.40 -10.49
N ALA A 348 4.84 -13.03 -11.41
CA ALA A 348 5.38 -14.08 -12.27
C ALA A 348 6.58 -13.57 -13.10
N ALA A 349 6.48 -12.38 -13.67
CA ALA A 349 7.57 -11.76 -14.42
C ALA A 349 8.81 -11.52 -13.53
N ALA A 350 8.63 -10.99 -12.32
CA ALA A 350 9.72 -10.77 -11.38
C ALA A 350 10.38 -12.07 -10.91
N LEU A 351 9.59 -13.12 -10.64
CA LEU A 351 10.11 -14.45 -10.28
C LEU A 351 10.97 -15.07 -11.38
N LEU A 352 10.58 -14.90 -12.64
CA LEU A 352 11.31 -15.44 -13.79
C LEU A 352 12.55 -14.61 -14.11
N GLU A 353 12.48 -13.30 -13.95
CA GLU A 353 13.58 -12.38 -14.27
C GLU A 353 14.68 -12.38 -13.19
N GLU A 354 14.31 -12.41 -11.91
CA GLU A 354 15.23 -12.07 -10.82
C GLU A 354 15.69 -13.27 -9.98
N PHE A 355 14.94 -14.38 -10.00
CA PHE A 355 15.25 -15.55 -9.18
C PHE A 355 15.51 -16.77 -10.03
N VAL A 356 16.80 -17.09 -10.20
CA VAL A 356 17.25 -18.28 -10.95
C VAL A 356 17.18 -19.48 -10.02
N VAL A 357 16.16 -20.32 -10.18
CA VAL A 357 15.91 -21.53 -9.39
C VAL A 357 15.43 -22.66 -10.30
N ASP A 358 15.67 -23.90 -9.88
CA ASP A 358 15.33 -25.09 -10.68
C ASP A 358 13.80 -25.29 -10.76
N ARG A 359 13.11 -25.09 -9.65
CA ARG A 359 11.66 -25.22 -9.57
C ARG A 359 11.08 -24.21 -8.58
N ARG A 360 9.85 -23.75 -8.84
CA ARG A 360 9.07 -22.89 -7.93
C ARG A 360 7.82 -23.64 -7.48
N THR A 361 7.64 -23.78 -6.17
CA THR A 361 6.38 -24.22 -5.57
C THR A 361 5.61 -22.98 -5.12
N LEU A 362 4.44 -22.75 -5.73
CA LEU A 362 3.55 -21.66 -5.35
C LEU A 362 2.51 -22.16 -4.34
N VAL A 363 2.40 -21.49 -3.20
CA VAL A 363 1.34 -21.69 -2.19
C VAL A 363 0.36 -20.53 -2.37
N VAL A 364 -0.89 -20.85 -2.75
CA VAL A 364 -1.89 -19.84 -3.15
C VAL A 364 -3.17 -19.99 -2.34
N ALA A 365 -3.59 -18.88 -1.70
CA ALA A 365 -4.95 -18.73 -1.18
C ALA A 365 -5.48 -17.33 -1.48
N CYS A 366 -6.72 -17.25 -1.98
CA CYS A 366 -7.35 -16.02 -2.44
C CYS A 366 -8.63 -15.70 -1.64
N LEU A 367 -9.10 -14.47 -1.75
CA LEU A 367 -10.45 -14.11 -1.31
C LEU A 367 -11.48 -14.50 -2.37
N ALA A 368 -12.69 -14.83 -1.93
CA ALA A 368 -13.75 -15.38 -2.78
C ALA A 368 -14.29 -14.36 -3.81
N ASP A 369 -14.15 -13.07 -3.53
CA ASP A 369 -14.61 -11.97 -4.40
C ASP A 369 -13.59 -11.61 -5.50
N LYS A 370 -12.40 -12.21 -5.51
CA LYS A 370 -11.36 -11.92 -6.50
C LYS A 370 -11.48 -12.80 -7.76
N ASP A 371 -10.91 -12.30 -8.85
CA ASP A 371 -10.76 -13.06 -10.11
C ASP A 371 -9.68 -14.14 -9.95
N ILE A 372 -10.06 -15.27 -9.32
CA ILE A 372 -9.16 -16.38 -9.01
C ILE A 372 -8.56 -16.97 -10.30
N ARG A 373 -9.38 -17.11 -11.35
CA ARG A 373 -8.91 -17.64 -12.64
C ARG A 373 -7.84 -16.75 -13.25
N GLY A 374 -8.09 -15.45 -13.36
CA GLY A 374 -7.12 -14.50 -13.90
C GLY A 374 -5.85 -14.38 -13.06
N ILE A 375 -5.93 -14.58 -11.73
CA ILE A 375 -4.74 -14.67 -10.86
C ILE A 375 -3.93 -15.92 -11.21
N LEU A 376 -4.55 -17.09 -11.30
CA LEU A 376 -3.86 -18.35 -11.63
C LEU A 376 -3.29 -18.36 -13.04
N GLU A 377 -3.99 -17.81 -14.04
CA GLU A 377 -3.47 -17.58 -15.39
C GLU A 377 -2.21 -16.68 -15.36
N GLY A 378 -2.25 -15.62 -14.56
CA GLY A 378 -1.11 -14.71 -14.41
C GLY A 378 0.10 -15.37 -13.75
N LEU A 379 -0.09 -16.29 -12.81
CA LEU A 379 0.96 -17.03 -12.11
C LEU A 379 1.49 -18.24 -12.89
N ALA A 380 0.70 -18.80 -13.82
CA ALA A 380 1.01 -20.04 -14.54
C ALA A 380 2.43 -20.08 -15.14
N PRO A 381 2.97 -19.00 -15.78
CA PRO A 381 4.31 -19.03 -16.36
C PRO A 381 5.43 -19.29 -15.33
N ALA A 382 5.23 -18.92 -14.06
CA ALA A 382 6.23 -19.10 -13.00
C ALA A 382 5.95 -20.33 -12.12
N THR A 383 4.88 -21.08 -12.39
CA THR A 383 4.43 -22.20 -11.54
C THR A 383 5.07 -23.51 -11.97
N GLY A 384 5.95 -24.07 -11.14
CA GLY A 384 6.47 -25.43 -11.29
C GLY A 384 5.65 -26.47 -10.54
N ARG A 385 5.15 -26.13 -9.35
CA ARG A 385 4.21 -26.89 -8.51
C ARG A 385 3.23 -25.92 -7.87
N LEU A 386 1.97 -26.31 -7.72
CA LEU A 386 0.94 -25.47 -7.12
C LEU A 386 0.30 -26.20 -5.92
N VAL A 387 0.32 -25.54 -4.78
CA VAL A 387 -0.41 -25.93 -3.57
C VAL A 387 -1.46 -24.87 -3.29
N VAL A 388 -2.72 -25.24 -3.27
CA VAL A 388 -3.84 -24.34 -2.96
C VAL A 388 -4.37 -24.60 -1.57
N THR A 389 -4.77 -23.55 -0.88
CA THR A 389 -5.28 -23.65 0.49
C THR A 389 -6.30 -22.56 0.80
N THR A 390 -6.76 -22.48 2.04
CA THR A 390 -7.69 -21.46 2.55
C THR A 390 -7.01 -20.68 3.67
N ASN A 391 -7.09 -19.34 3.64
CA ASN A 391 -6.61 -18.49 4.74
C ASN A 391 -7.70 -18.23 5.79
N ARG A 392 -7.35 -17.66 6.93
CA ARG A 392 -8.27 -17.41 8.08
C ARG A 392 -9.29 -16.30 7.85
N SER A 393 -9.21 -15.56 6.73
CA SER A 393 -10.18 -14.50 6.44
C SER A 393 -11.59 -15.08 6.28
N PRO A 394 -12.64 -14.46 6.86
CA PRO A 394 -14.03 -14.88 6.62
C PRO A 394 -14.45 -14.74 5.16
N ARG A 395 -13.68 -14.01 4.35
CA ARG A 395 -13.88 -13.86 2.90
C ARG A 395 -13.05 -14.83 2.06
N ALA A 396 -12.32 -15.75 2.68
CA ALA A 396 -11.46 -16.69 1.97
C ALA A 396 -12.25 -17.58 0.99
N ALA A 397 -11.69 -17.82 -0.19
CA ALA A 397 -12.21 -18.82 -1.09
C ALA A 397 -11.87 -20.22 -0.58
N PRO A 398 -12.79 -21.20 -0.67
CA PRO A 398 -12.47 -22.59 -0.37
C PRO A 398 -11.36 -23.11 -1.31
N ALA A 399 -10.41 -23.89 -0.78
CA ALA A 399 -9.29 -24.44 -1.55
C ALA A 399 -9.75 -25.26 -2.77
N GLU A 400 -10.86 -25.99 -2.66
CA GLU A 400 -11.44 -26.74 -3.75
C GLU A 400 -11.92 -25.86 -4.93
N ARG A 401 -12.31 -24.62 -4.67
CA ARG A 401 -12.62 -23.66 -5.73
C ARG A 401 -11.34 -23.26 -6.47
N LEU A 402 -10.25 -23.00 -5.73
CA LEU A 402 -8.95 -22.67 -6.34
C LEU A 402 -8.44 -23.84 -7.18
N ARG A 403 -8.59 -25.09 -6.70
CA ARG A 403 -8.21 -26.30 -7.44
C ARG A 403 -8.96 -26.41 -8.77
N LYS A 404 -10.28 -26.20 -8.76
CA LYS A 404 -11.09 -26.23 -9.99
C LYS A 404 -10.70 -25.15 -10.99
N GLU A 405 -10.44 -23.91 -10.51
CA GLU A 405 -9.98 -22.82 -11.38
C GLU A 405 -8.55 -23.08 -11.90
N ALA A 406 -7.68 -23.72 -11.11
CA ALA A 406 -6.35 -24.15 -11.56
C ALA A 406 -6.45 -25.19 -12.70
N GLU A 407 -7.31 -26.19 -12.56
CA GLU A 407 -7.55 -27.18 -13.61
C GLU A 407 -8.08 -26.53 -14.89
N ALA A 408 -8.95 -25.51 -14.77
CA ALA A 408 -9.51 -24.80 -15.91
C ALA A 408 -8.45 -24.00 -16.71
N VAL A 409 -7.32 -23.66 -16.08
CA VAL A 409 -6.18 -22.98 -16.72
C VAL A 409 -5.00 -23.92 -16.99
N GLY A 410 -5.20 -25.22 -16.88
CA GLY A 410 -4.21 -26.26 -17.19
C GLY A 410 -3.16 -26.50 -16.11
N LEU A 411 -3.37 -26.02 -14.88
CA LEU A 411 -2.51 -26.28 -13.74
C LEU A 411 -3.03 -27.45 -12.90
N VAL A 412 -2.10 -28.28 -12.41
CA VAL A 412 -2.41 -29.33 -11.42
C VAL A 412 -2.13 -28.77 -10.03
N ALA A 413 -3.14 -28.76 -9.16
CA ALA A 413 -3.04 -28.22 -7.82
C ALA A 413 -3.22 -29.30 -6.74
N GLU A 414 -2.34 -29.33 -5.78
CA GLU A 414 -2.49 -30.05 -4.52
C GLU A 414 -3.29 -29.19 -3.53
N VAL A 415 -4.09 -29.82 -2.67
CA VAL A 415 -4.90 -29.13 -1.66
C VAL A 415 -4.29 -29.36 -0.28
N ALA A 416 -4.02 -28.28 0.44
CA ALA A 416 -3.61 -28.31 1.84
C ALA A 416 -4.72 -27.75 2.76
N PRO A 417 -4.81 -28.19 4.03
CA PRO A 417 -5.91 -27.81 4.91
C PRO A 417 -5.91 -26.33 5.33
N ASP A 418 -4.73 -25.75 5.52
CA ASP A 418 -4.54 -24.35 5.93
C ASP A 418 -3.20 -23.80 5.42
N VAL A 419 -2.97 -22.50 5.59
CA VAL A 419 -1.74 -21.82 5.14
C VAL A 419 -0.50 -22.38 5.86
N PRO A 420 -0.48 -22.56 7.20
CA PRO A 420 0.67 -23.15 7.89
C PRO A 420 1.04 -24.54 7.38
N ALA A 421 0.08 -25.41 7.14
CA ALA A 421 0.34 -26.76 6.62
C ALA A 421 0.87 -26.71 5.17
N ALA A 422 0.29 -25.86 4.31
CA ALA A 422 0.74 -25.69 2.94
C ALA A 422 2.18 -25.17 2.86
N VAL A 423 2.51 -24.18 3.70
CA VAL A 423 3.86 -23.58 3.75
C VAL A 423 4.89 -24.58 4.25
N ARG A 424 4.62 -25.30 5.37
CA ARG A 424 5.52 -26.33 5.88
C ARG A 424 5.77 -27.44 4.85
N GLN A 425 4.69 -28.00 4.28
CA GLN A 425 4.80 -29.01 3.22
C GLN A 425 5.64 -28.53 2.04
N ALA A 426 5.42 -27.30 1.57
CA ALA A 426 6.16 -26.73 0.45
C ALA A 426 7.66 -26.56 0.78
N ILE A 427 7.99 -26.16 2.02
CA ILE A 427 9.38 -25.99 2.49
C ILE A 427 10.05 -27.34 2.68
N ASP A 428 9.37 -28.31 3.32
CA ASP A 428 9.91 -29.66 3.58
C ASP A 428 10.21 -30.42 2.27
N ASP A 429 9.40 -30.18 1.24
CA ASP A 429 9.55 -30.81 -0.09
C ASP A 429 10.54 -30.05 -1.02
N ALA A 430 10.96 -28.84 -0.64
CA ALA A 430 11.83 -27.99 -1.47
C ALA A 430 13.29 -28.39 -1.38
N GLY A 431 13.95 -28.58 -2.54
CA GLY A 431 15.40 -28.70 -2.63
C GLY A 431 16.13 -27.37 -2.39
N GLU A 432 17.44 -27.43 -2.15
CA GLU A 432 18.28 -26.23 -1.88
C GLU A 432 18.27 -25.21 -3.02
N THR A 433 18.04 -25.65 -4.26
CA THR A 433 18.00 -24.83 -5.48
C THR A 433 16.57 -24.46 -5.91
N GLU A 434 15.58 -24.76 -5.09
CA GLU A 434 14.18 -24.50 -5.35
C GLU A 434 13.67 -23.30 -4.53
N ALA A 435 12.51 -22.77 -4.94
CA ALA A 435 11.87 -21.68 -4.24
C ALA A 435 10.43 -22.02 -3.84
N VAL A 436 10.01 -21.55 -2.68
CA VAL A 436 8.63 -21.50 -2.22
C VAL A 436 8.14 -20.07 -2.30
N VAL A 437 6.99 -19.85 -2.94
CA VAL A 437 6.37 -18.53 -3.09
C VAL A 437 4.96 -18.56 -2.51
N VAL A 438 4.70 -17.76 -1.50
CA VAL A 438 3.37 -17.66 -0.87
C VAL A 438 2.68 -16.40 -1.38
N THR A 439 1.47 -16.55 -1.96
CA THR A 439 0.77 -15.44 -2.62
C THR A 439 -0.75 -15.62 -2.70
N GLY A 440 -1.43 -14.71 -3.39
CA GLY A 440 -2.87 -14.73 -3.67
C GLY A 440 -3.70 -13.81 -2.77
N SER A 441 -3.17 -13.40 -1.61
CA SER A 441 -3.81 -12.45 -0.70
C SER A 441 -2.81 -11.95 0.35
N LEU A 442 -2.97 -10.72 0.81
CA LEU A 442 -2.21 -10.22 1.97
C LEU A 442 -2.53 -10.99 3.26
N TYR A 443 -3.74 -11.49 3.42
CA TYR A 443 -4.10 -12.38 4.55
C TYR A 443 -3.29 -13.68 4.52
N THR A 444 -3.12 -14.28 3.35
CA THR A 444 -2.30 -15.48 3.17
C THR A 444 -0.83 -15.21 3.49
N VAL A 445 -0.33 -14.08 3.04
CA VAL A 445 1.04 -13.62 3.32
C VAL A 445 1.24 -13.34 4.80
N GLY A 446 0.27 -12.68 5.46
CA GLY A 446 0.31 -12.39 6.89
C GLY A 446 0.43 -13.67 7.74
N GLU A 447 -0.41 -14.69 7.47
CA GLU A 447 -0.36 -15.98 8.15
C GLU A 447 0.97 -16.72 7.92
N ALA A 448 1.48 -16.70 6.69
CA ALA A 448 2.76 -17.31 6.38
C ALA A 448 3.93 -16.58 7.06
N ARG A 449 3.84 -15.23 7.11
CA ARG A 449 4.85 -14.40 7.75
C ARG A 449 4.89 -14.60 9.26
N GLU A 450 3.74 -14.69 9.91
CA GLU A 450 3.61 -15.06 11.32
C GLU A 450 4.32 -16.41 11.59
N LEU A 451 4.02 -17.43 10.80
CA LEU A 451 4.67 -18.75 10.94
C LEU A 451 6.20 -18.71 10.78
N LEU A 452 6.69 -17.91 9.82
CA LEU A 452 8.10 -17.96 9.41
C LEU A 452 9.02 -17.01 10.21
N LEU A 453 8.48 -15.93 10.78
CA LEU A 453 9.25 -14.92 11.53
C LEU A 453 9.08 -15.06 13.05
N ASP A 454 7.95 -15.61 13.53
CA ASP A 454 7.77 -15.90 14.96
C ASP A 454 8.55 -17.13 15.41
N THR A 455 8.99 -17.97 14.47
CA THR A 455 10.02 -19.00 14.73
C THR A 455 11.42 -18.35 14.67
N GLY A 456 11.68 -17.35 15.52
CA GLY A 456 13.00 -16.79 15.72
C GLY A 456 14.02 -17.91 16.00
N PRO A 457 15.33 -17.70 15.71
CA PRO A 457 16.32 -18.73 15.91
C PRO A 457 16.27 -19.23 17.35
N ALA A 458 16.08 -20.55 17.50
CA ALA A 458 16.17 -21.25 18.77
C ALA A 458 17.57 -21.11 19.39
#